data_9ecf6c9016cbf0e702626d7b39ba5f50
#
_entry.id   9ecf6c9016cbf0e702626d7b39ba5f50
#
_cell.length_a   1.000
_cell.length_b   1.000
_cell.length_c   1.000
_cell.angle_alpha   90.00
_cell.angle_beta   90.00
_cell.angle_gamma   90.00
#
_symmetry.space_group_name_H-M   'P 1'
#
loop_
_entity.id
_entity.type
_entity.pdbx_description
1 polymer ?
#
loop_
_entity_poly.entity_id
_entity_poly.type
_entity_poly.pdbx_seq_one_letter_code
_entity_poly.pdbx_strand_id
1 'polypeptide(L)'
;MDFSQTDEVLLHVNDWCNTNTKGMIPQILNRSDISPSDVALLLNSVFFKAQWYYGFEEEHTSMQDFTTANGEKVQVPMMSQVTVFDYFEDETLQAVKLPYRNDSYSMTLLLPTDESMSLDELLNTITSERWKYVTTNMQKKKVILQMPRFNASTEQDLSLPLKEMGVKAAFDLSTADFSG
;
A
#
# COMPACT_ATOMS: atom_id res chain seq x y z
N MET A 1 -12.75 -21.60 -17.78
CA MET A 1 -13.52 -20.37 -18.03
C MET A 1 -13.36 -20.04 -19.51
N ASP A 2 -14.42 -19.66 -20.20
CA ASP A 2 -14.37 -19.33 -21.62
C ASP A 2 -14.24 -17.82 -21.80
N PHE A 3 -13.06 -17.35 -22.21
CA PHE A 3 -12.77 -15.91 -22.38
C PHE A 3 -13.55 -15.27 -23.54
N SER A 4 -14.12 -16.06 -24.46
CA SER A 4 -15.05 -15.54 -25.46
C SER A 4 -16.33 -14.97 -24.85
N GLN A 5 -16.70 -15.43 -23.64
CA GLN A 5 -17.82 -14.96 -22.83
C GLN A 5 -17.32 -13.85 -21.85
N THR A 6 -16.74 -12.79 -22.40
CA THR A 6 -16.04 -11.74 -21.61
C THR A 6 -16.88 -11.19 -20.45
N ASP A 7 -18.19 -10.99 -20.64
CA ASP A 7 -19.06 -10.44 -19.59
C ASP A 7 -19.26 -11.42 -18.43
N GLU A 8 -19.31 -12.73 -18.70
CA GLU A 8 -19.38 -13.76 -17.66
C GLU A 8 -18.07 -13.85 -16.89
N VAL A 9 -16.94 -13.76 -17.61
CA VAL A 9 -15.60 -13.74 -16.98
C VAL A 9 -15.48 -12.55 -16.04
N LEU A 10 -15.83 -11.34 -16.50
CA LEU A 10 -15.81 -10.12 -15.69
C LEU A 10 -16.65 -10.25 -14.42
N LEU A 11 -17.89 -10.70 -14.59
CA LEU A 11 -18.81 -10.87 -13.46
C LEU A 11 -18.22 -11.83 -12.43
N HIS A 12 -17.76 -12.99 -12.89
CA HIS A 12 -17.21 -14.02 -12.01
C HIS A 12 -15.96 -13.58 -11.27
N VAL A 13 -15.02 -12.92 -11.96
CA VAL A 13 -13.77 -12.44 -11.38
C VAL A 13 -14.01 -11.32 -10.37
N ASN A 14 -14.84 -10.35 -10.73
CA ASN A 14 -15.14 -9.24 -9.83
C ASN A 14 -15.95 -9.69 -8.61
N ASP A 15 -16.91 -10.61 -8.78
CA ASP A 15 -17.64 -11.20 -7.64
C ASP A 15 -16.72 -12.01 -6.71
N TRP A 16 -15.80 -12.80 -7.28
CA TRP A 16 -14.78 -13.50 -6.51
C TRP A 16 -13.92 -12.52 -5.71
N CYS A 17 -13.44 -11.44 -6.33
CA CYS A 17 -12.61 -10.44 -5.67
C CYS A 17 -13.38 -9.73 -4.55
N ASN A 18 -14.58 -9.24 -4.85
CA ASN A 18 -15.46 -8.58 -3.90
C ASN A 18 -15.74 -9.46 -2.66
N THR A 19 -16.08 -10.73 -2.90
CA THR A 19 -16.39 -11.70 -1.84
C THR A 19 -15.16 -11.98 -0.97
N ASN A 20 -14.01 -12.27 -1.58
CA ASN A 20 -12.78 -12.62 -0.85
C ASN A 20 -12.13 -11.44 -0.15
N THR A 21 -12.40 -10.20 -0.59
CA THR A 21 -11.93 -8.98 0.07
C THR A 21 -13.00 -8.35 0.98
N LYS A 22 -14.10 -9.04 1.24
CA LYS A 22 -15.20 -8.57 2.09
C LYS A 22 -15.75 -7.20 1.65
N GLY A 23 -15.88 -6.99 0.36
CA GLY A 23 -16.36 -5.76 -0.24
C GLY A 23 -15.34 -4.62 -0.33
N MET A 24 -14.09 -4.84 0.07
CA MET A 24 -13.06 -3.79 0.03
C MET A 24 -12.55 -3.53 -1.39
N ILE A 25 -12.54 -4.55 -2.25
CA ILE A 25 -12.20 -4.44 -3.67
C ILE A 25 -13.39 -5.00 -4.48
N PRO A 26 -14.39 -4.17 -4.78
CA PRO A 26 -15.61 -4.62 -5.46
C PRO A 26 -15.37 -4.93 -6.93
N GLN A 27 -14.34 -4.38 -7.53
CA GLN A 27 -13.98 -4.56 -8.92
C GLN A 27 -12.45 -4.54 -9.08
N ILE A 28 -11.89 -5.52 -9.78
CA ILE A 28 -10.47 -5.66 -10.08
C ILE A 28 -10.20 -5.62 -11.59
N LEU A 29 -11.20 -5.90 -12.41
CA LEU A 29 -11.10 -5.90 -13.86
C LEU A 29 -12.20 -5.07 -14.51
N ASN A 30 -11.82 -4.39 -15.58
CA ASN A 30 -12.72 -3.74 -16.54
C ASN A 30 -12.78 -4.58 -17.83
N ARG A 31 -13.74 -4.26 -18.71
CA ARG A 31 -13.90 -4.96 -19.98
C ARG A 31 -12.68 -4.83 -20.90
N SER A 32 -11.93 -3.73 -20.80
CA SER A 32 -10.69 -3.50 -21.56
C SER A 32 -9.54 -4.41 -21.15
N ASP A 33 -9.62 -5.03 -19.98
CA ASP A 33 -8.54 -5.83 -19.39
C ASP A 33 -8.60 -7.29 -19.79
N ILE A 34 -9.65 -7.68 -20.54
CA ILE A 34 -9.86 -9.05 -20.99
C ILE A 34 -10.04 -9.08 -22.52
N SER A 35 -9.32 -10.01 -23.16
CA SER A 35 -9.46 -10.32 -24.58
C SER A 35 -10.09 -11.71 -24.76
N PRO A 36 -10.97 -11.91 -25.79
CA PRO A 36 -11.45 -13.24 -26.16
C PRO A 36 -10.32 -14.22 -26.56
N SER A 37 -9.13 -13.72 -26.85
CA SER A 37 -7.95 -14.52 -27.17
C SER A 37 -7.11 -14.91 -25.94
N ASP A 38 -7.47 -14.44 -24.75
CA ASP A 38 -6.79 -14.81 -23.53
C ASP A 38 -7.02 -16.29 -23.21
N VAL A 39 -6.00 -16.94 -22.69
CA VAL A 39 -6.06 -18.37 -22.30
C VAL A 39 -5.92 -18.56 -20.79
N ALA A 40 -5.35 -17.57 -20.12
CA ALA A 40 -5.18 -17.58 -18.66
C ALA A 40 -5.17 -16.15 -18.12
N LEU A 41 -5.70 -16.00 -16.91
CA LEU A 41 -5.67 -14.76 -16.15
C LEU A 41 -5.17 -15.05 -14.76
N LEU A 42 -4.07 -14.41 -14.37
CA LEU A 42 -3.50 -14.50 -13.03
C LEU A 42 -3.86 -13.25 -12.25
N LEU A 43 -4.59 -13.43 -11.16
CA LEU A 43 -5.07 -12.35 -10.31
C LEU A 43 -4.58 -12.54 -8.89
N ASN A 44 -4.21 -11.45 -8.25
CA ASN A 44 -3.96 -11.40 -6.82
C ASN A 44 -4.63 -10.16 -6.24
N SER A 45 -5.39 -10.33 -5.16
CA SER A 45 -6.00 -9.24 -4.41
C SER A 45 -5.60 -9.34 -2.94
N VAL A 46 -5.12 -8.23 -2.39
CA VAL A 46 -4.75 -8.14 -0.98
C VAL A 46 -5.48 -6.95 -0.36
N PHE A 47 -6.14 -7.18 0.75
CA PHE A 47 -6.68 -6.09 1.55
C PHE A 47 -6.19 -6.20 2.99
N PHE A 48 -6.05 -5.06 3.64
CA PHE A 48 -5.70 -4.96 5.04
C PHE A 48 -6.64 -3.98 5.74
N LYS A 49 -7.27 -4.44 6.82
CA LYS A 49 -8.11 -3.63 7.69
C LYS A 49 -7.90 -4.05 9.12
N ALA A 50 -7.38 -3.15 9.94
CA ALA A 50 -7.13 -3.43 11.35
C ALA A 50 -7.36 -2.16 12.20
N GLN A 51 -7.61 -2.36 13.49
CA GLN A 51 -7.71 -1.26 14.45
C GLN A 51 -6.34 -0.95 15.02
N TRP A 52 -6.05 0.34 15.24
CA TRP A 52 -4.86 0.77 15.95
C TRP A 52 -4.87 0.27 17.40
N TYR A 53 -3.75 -0.10 17.94
CA TYR A 53 -3.61 -0.40 19.37
C TYR A 53 -3.93 0.83 20.22
N TYR A 54 -3.34 1.98 19.84
CA TYR A 54 -3.67 3.29 20.35
C TYR A 54 -4.55 3.99 19.32
N GLY A 55 -5.87 4.08 19.59
CA GLY A 55 -6.83 4.70 18.68
C GLY A 55 -6.64 6.22 18.61
N PHE A 56 -7.06 6.80 17.50
CA PHE A 56 -7.20 8.26 17.40
C PHE A 56 -8.63 8.62 17.80
N GLU A 57 -8.76 9.48 18.79
CA GLU A 57 -10.06 10.00 19.21
C GLU A 57 -10.58 10.98 18.14
N GLU A 58 -11.88 10.90 17.83
CA GLU A 58 -12.48 11.72 16.77
C GLU A 58 -12.44 13.21 17.10
N GLU A 59 -12.60 13.56 18.37
CA GLU A 59 -12.50 14.92 18.89
C GLU A 59 -11.10 15.55 18.78
N HIS A 60 -10.06 14.72 18.58
CA HIS A 60 -8.69 15.16 18.31
C HIS A 60 -8.37 15.18 16.81
N THR A 61 -9.40 15.11 15.94
CA THR A 61 -9.25 15.23 14.50
C THR A 61 -9.79 16.57 14.03
N SER A 62 -8.98 17.36 13.36
CA SER A 62 -9.36 18.66 12.83
C SER A 62 -8.87 18.87 11.41
N MET A 63 -9.56 19.74 10.66
CA MET A 63 -9.08 20.11 9.31
C MET A 63 -7.84 20.97 9.44
N GLN A 64 -6.76 20.55 8.79
CA GLN A 64 -5.46 21.23 8.79
C GLN A 64 -4.84 21.25 7.40
N ASP A 65 -3.93 22.20 7.18
CA ASP A 65 -3.14 22.25 5.94
C ASP A 65 -2.20 21.05 5.87
N PHE A 66 -2.18 20.41 4.71
CA PHE A 66 -1.22 19.38 4.34
C PHE A 66 -0.55 19.77 3.02
N THR A 67 0.77 19.80 3.01
CA THR A 67 1.53 20.10 1.80
C THR A 67 1.81 18.81 1.05
N THR A 68 1.30 18.72 -0.16
CA THR A 68 1.50 17.56 -1.05
C THR A 68 2.90 17.58 -1.67
N ALA A 69 3.31 16.49 -2.33
CA ALA A 69 4.64 16.37 -2.95
C ALA A 69 4.91 17.44 -4.03
N ASN A 70 3.87 17.97 -4.68
CA ASN A 70 3.98 19.06 -5.66
C ASN A 70 3.98 20.48 -5.01
N GLY A 71 3.98 20.55 -3.67
CA GLY A 71 3.97 21.82 -2.91
C GLY A 71 2.60 22.46 -2.74
N GLU A 72 1.52 21.84 -3.22
CA GLU A 72 0.16 22.35 -3.06
C GLU A 72 -0.33 22.11 -1.61
N LYS A 73 -1.00 23.10 -1.04
CA LYS A 73 -1.66 22.98 0.26
C LYS A 73 -3.10 22.54 0.10
N VAL A 74 -3.46 21.44 0.74
CA VAL A 74 -4.81 20.89 0.76
C VAL A 74 -5.29 20.76 2.21
N GLN A 75 -6.59 20.94 2.43
CA GLN A 75 -7.21 20.71 3.74
C GLN A 75 -7.50 19.22 3.93
N VAL A 76 -6.97 18.65 4.99
CA VAL A 76 -7.17 17.23 5.33
C VAL A 76 -7.64 17.06 6.76
N PRO A 77 -8.44 16.02 7.08
CA PRO A 77 -8.74 15.65 8.44
C PRO A 77 -7.48 15.08 9.11
N MET A 78 -6.80 15.93 9.87
CA MET A 78 -5.56 15.60 10.60
C MET A 78 -5.91 14.98 11.94
N MET A 79 -5.61 13.71 12.11
CA MET A 79 -5.74 12.97 13.37
C MET A 79 -4.54 13.27 14.26
N SER A 80 -4.78 13.47 15.57
CA SER A 80 -3.71 13.75 16.53
C SER A 80 -3.83 12.88 17.75
N GLN A 81 -2.68 12.43 18.28
CA GLN A 81 -2.62 11.78 19.59
C GLN A 81 -1.25 11.98 20.24
N VAL A 82 -1.22 11.85 21.56
CA VAL A 82 0.00 11.94 22.36
C VAL A 82 0.14 10.66 23.17
N THR A 83 1.08 9.81 22.83
CA THR A 83 1.32 8.56 23.57
C THR A 83 2.77 8.11 23.46
N VAL A 84 3.09 6.97 24.08
CA VAL A 84 4.44 6.38 24.05
C VAL A 84 4.51 5.36 22.94
N PHE A 85 5.31 5.65 21.92
CA PHE A 85 5.55 4.76 20.78
C PHE A 85 6.99 4.24 20.79
N ASP A 86 7.26 3.20 20.01
CA ASP A 86 8.60 2.89 19.54
C ASP A 86 8.99 3.93 18.50
N TYR A 87 10.04 4.68 18.79
CA TYR A 87 10.48 5.84 18.04
C TYR A 87 11.98 5.79 17.79
N PHE A 88 12.40 6.20 16.62
CA PHE A 88 13.79 6.38 16.22
C PHE A 88 13.96 7.75 15.57
N GLU A 89 15.11 8.37 15.76
CA GLU A 89 15.45 9.65 15.15
C GLU A 89 16.96 9.74 14.96
N ASP A 90 17.39 10.24 13.82
CA ASP A 90 18.76 10.66 13.55
C ASP A 90 18.78 11.92 12.67
N GLU A 91 19.93 12.24 12.09
CA GLU A 91 20.12 13.45 11.28
C GLU A 91 19.30 13.41 9.96
N THR A 92 18.81 12.25 9.53
CA THR A 92 18.16 12.07 8.22
C THR A 92 16.66 11.78 8.29
N LEU A 93 16.22 11.06 9.34
CA LEU A 93 14.82 10.67 9.46
C LEU A 93 14.35 10.53 10.89
N GLN A 94 13.05 10.71 11.06
CA GLN A 94 12.26 10.26 12.20
C GLN A 94 11.46 9.03 11.79
N ALA A 95 11.35 8.05 12.67
CA ALA A 95 10.52 6.87 12.45
C ALA A 95 9.68 6.58 13.70
N VAL A 96 8.40 6.33 13.50
CA VAL A 96 7.46 5.94 14.56
C VAL A 96 6.74 4.66 14.17
N LYS A 97 6.68 3.70 15.11
CA LYS A 97 5.99 2.43 14.91
C LYS A 97 4.64 2.43 15.60
N LEU A 98 3.58 2.28 14.81
CA LEU A 98 2.20 2.21 15.25
C LEU A 98 1.73 0.74 15.23
N PRO A 99 1.56 0.10 16.39
CA PRO A 99 1.05 -1.26 16.44
C PRO A 99 -0.45 -1.30 16.12
N TYR A 100 -0.89 -2.36 15.45
CA TYR A 100 -2.30 -2.70 15.38
C TYR A 100 -2.73 -3.54 16.59
N ARG A 101 -4.02 -3.57 16.89
CA ARG A 101 -4.57 -4.18 18.12
C ARG A 101 -4.20 -5.65 18.36
N ASN A 102 -3.89 -6.38 17.29
CA ASN A 102 -3.52 -7.79 17.38
C ASN A 102 -2.03 -8.05 17.61
N ASP A 103 -1.21 -7.00 17.75
CA ASP A 103 0.25 -7.01 17.92
C ASP A 103 1.06 -7.79 16.84
N SER A 104 0.37 -8.40 15.87
CA SER A 104 1.04 -9.17 14.79
C SER A 104 1.54 -8.28 13.67
N TYR A 105 0.95 -7.10 13.53
CA TYR A 105 1.26 -6.14 12.48
C TYR A 105 1.46 -4.74 13.07
N SER A 106 2.27 -3.96 12.40
CA SER A 106 2.46 -2.55 12.72
C SER A 106 2.66 -1.74 11.43
N MET A 107 2.31 -0.47 11.47
CA MET A 107 2.71 0.51 10.46
C MET A 107 3.90 1.29 11.01
N THR A 108 4.93 1.47 10.20
CA THR A 108 6.02 2.38 10.53
C THR A 108 5.93 3.59 9.61
N LEU A 109 5.80 4.76 10.20
CA LEU A 109 5.85 6.04 9.47
C LEU A 109 7.29 6.54 9.49
N LEU A 110 7.74 6.99 8.33
CA LEU A 110 9.04 7.63 8.14
C LEU A 110 8.82 9.08 7.74
N LEU A 111 9.56 9.99 8.34
CA LEU A 111 9.52 11.40 8.03
C LEU A 111 10.96 11.91 7.89
N PRO A 112 11.32 12.61 6.80
CA PRO A 112 12.62 13.29 6.73
C PRO A 112 12.79 14.27 7.88
N THR A 113 13.99 14.35 8.44
CA THR A 113 14.33 15.36 9.46
C THR A 113 14.55 16.72 8.81
N ASP A 114 15.06 16.73 7.58
CA ASP A 114 15.23 17.93 6.76
C ASP A 114 13.98 18.11 5.87
N GLU A 115 13.24 19.20 6.06
CA GLU A 115 12.03 19.54 5.28
C GLU A 115 12.32 19.75 3.78
N SER A 116 13.58 19.99 3.39
CA SER A 116 14.00 20.12 2.00
C SER A 116 14.22 18.78 1.29
N MET A 117 14.39 17.69 2.05
CA MET A 117 14.56 16.33 1.51
C MET A 117 13.25 15.81 0.95
N SER A 118 13.25 15.39 -0.31
CA SER A 118 12.10 14.74 -0.92
C SER A 118 11.88 13.32 -0.39
N LEU A 119 10.65 12.80 -0.52
CA LEU A 119 10.35 11.42 -0.13
C LEU A 119 11.14 10.40 -0.96
N ASP A 120 11.39 10.68 -2.24
CA ASP A 120 12.18 9.80 -3.11
C ASP A 120 13.65 9.75 -2.66
N GLU A 121 14.22 10.87 -2.25
CA GLU A 121 15.56 10.91 -1.67
C GLU A 121 15.61 10.11 -0.37
N LEU A 122 14.62 10.27 0.52
CA LEU A 122 14.54 9.48 1.74
C LEU A 122 14.44 7.97 1.42
N LEU A 123 13.53 7.58 0.52
CA LEU A 123 13.34 6.17 0.14
C LEU A 123 14.61 5.54 -0.42
N ASN A 124 15.39 6.27 -1.20
CA ASN A 124 16.67 5.81 -1.73
C ASN A 124 17.73 5.55 -0.63
N THR A 125 17.56 6.12 0.56
CA THR A 125 18.43 5.84 1.71
C THR A 125 18.04 4.58 2.48
N ILE A 126 16.83 4.04 2.27
CA ILE A 126 16.29 2.91 3.02
C ILE A 126 16.73 1.58 2.39
N THR A 127 17.98 1.20 2.63
CA THR A 127 18.47 -0.16 2.34
C THR A 127 17.95 -1.16 3.38
N SER A 128 18.11 -2.46 3.11
CA SER A 128 17.76 -3.53 4.07
C SER A 128 18.52 -3.38 5.39
N GLU A 129 19.80 -3.00 5.32
CA GLU A 129 20.65 -2.76 6.50
C GLU A 129 20.16 -1.53 7.27
N ARG A 130 19.86 -0.44 6.55
CA ARG A 130 19.33 0.78 7.15
C ARG A 130 17.99 0.54 7.83
N TRP A 131 17.08 -0.17 7.17
CA TRP A 131 15.79 -0.56 7.74
C TRP A 131 15.97 -1.37 9.03
N LYS A 132 16.84 -2.38 8.99
CA LYS A 132 17.15 -3.20 10.17
C LYS A 132 17.73 -2.35 11.31
N TYR A 133 18.64 -1.43 11.00
CA TYR A 133 19.22 -0.52 11.98
C TYR A 133 18.15 0.35 12.65
N VAL A 134 17.32 1.03 11.87
CA VAL A 134 16.20 1.86 12.36
C VAL A 134 15.29 1.06 13.28
N THR A 135 14.79 -0.08 12.81
CA THR A 135 13.81 -0.88 13.57
C THR A 135 14.37 -1.53 14.83
N THR A 136 15.68 -1.84 14.86
CA THR A 136 16.34 -2.43 16.04
C THR A 136 16.69 -1.37 17.11
N ASN A 137 16.89 -0.12 16.70
CA ASN A 137 17.29 0.96 17.59
C ASN A 137 16.13 1.87 18.03
N MET A 138 14.89 1.51 17.73
CA MET A 138 13.72 2.21 18.25
C MET A 138 13.65 2.12 19.77
N GLN A 139 13.30 3.24 20.41
CA GLN A 139 13.14 3.35 21.85
C GLN A 139 11.76 3.88 22.21
N LYS A 140 11.23 3.51 23.35
CA LYS A 140 9.98 4.05 23.88
C LYS A 140 10.12 5.54 24.18
N LYS A 141 9.43 6.38 23.41
CA LYS A 141 9.44 7.84 23.55
C LYS A 141 8.01 8.37 23.51
N LYS A 142 7.72 9.38 24.33
CA LYS A 142 6.44 10.11 24.23
C LYS A 142 6.47 10.98 23.00
N VAL A 143 5.55 10.72 22.06
CA VAL A 143 5.48 11.37 20.74
C VAL A 143 4.14 12.10 20.62
N ILE A 144 4.17 13.31 20.09
CA ILE A 144 2.99 14.00 19.54
C ILE A 144 2.91 13.58 18.09
N LEU A 145 1.96 12.70 17.77
CA LEU A 145 1.77 12.19 16.42
C LEU A 145 0.60 12.90 15.76
N GLN A 146 0.87 13.48 14.59
CA GLN A 146 -0.15 13.99 13.68
C GLN A 146 -0.08 13.24 12.36
N MET A 147 -1.20 12.75 11.88
CA MET A 147 -1.30 11.97 10.65
C MET A 147 -2.62 12.26 9.96
N PRO A 148 -2.61 12.60 8.65
CA PRO A 148 -3.87 12.76 7.93
C PRO A 148 -4.63 11.42 7.88
N ARG A 149 -5.96 11.48 7.94
CA ARG A 149 -6.80 10.32 7.61
C ARG A 149 -6.64 10.05 6.11
N PHE A 150 -6.27 8.86 5.73
CA PHE A 150 -6.04 8.51 4.32
C PHE A 150 -6.64 7.14 3.98
N ASN A 151 -6.90 6.95 2.70
CA ASN A 151 -7.13 5.67 2.06
C ASN A 151 -5.99 5.42 1.09
N ALA A 152 -5.47 4.20 1.07
CA ALA A 152 -4.48 3.78 0.09
C ALA A 152 -5.04 2.58 -0.68
N SER A 153 -5.11 2.71 -2.00
CA SER A 153 -5.41 1.62 -2.90
C SER A 153 -4.46 1.70 -4.09
N THR A 154 -4.05 0.55 -4.58
CA THR A 154 -3.22 0.47 -5.78
C THR A 154 -3.70 -0.69 -6.63
N GLU A 155 -3.67 -0.49 -7.94
CA GLU A 155 -3.91 -1.49 -8.96
C GLU A 155 -2.72 -1.47 -9.91
N GLN A 156 -2.21 -2.63 -10.27
CA GLN A 156 -1.05 -2.73 -11.13
C GLN A 156 -1.15 -3.92 -12.08
N ASP A 157 -0.96 -3.67 -13.38
CA ASP A 157 -0.67 -4.71 -14.35
C ASP A 157 0.76 -5.21 -14.15
N LEU A 158 0.89 -6.49 -13.82
CA LEU A 158 2.17 -7.15 -13.57
C LEU A 158 2.81 -7.75 -14.82
N SER A 159 2.18 -7.63 -16.00
CA SER A 159 2.67 -8.23 -17.25
C SER A 159 4.09 -7.76 -17.61
N LEU A 160 4.35 -6.46 -17.53
CA LEU A 160 5.68 -5.91 -17.79
C LEU A 160 6.70 -6.27 -16.71
N PRO A 161 6.45 -6.08 -15.42
CA PRO A 161 7.35 -6.54 -14.36
C PRO A 161 7.71 -8.02 -14.46
N LEU A 162 6.75 -8.90 -14.72
CA LEU A 162 7.00 -10.33 -14.87
C LEU A 162 7.87 -10.66 -16.10
N LYS A 163 7.66 -9.96 -17.22
CA LYS A 163 8.53 -10.09 -18.40
C LYS A 163 9.98 -9.68 -18.12
N GLU A 164 10.17 -8.59 -17.37
CA GLU A 164 11.49 -8.10 -16.94
C GLU A 164 12.18 -9.07 -15.98
N MET A 165 11.42 -9.74 -15.12
CA MET A 165 11.89 -10.80 -14.24
C MET A 165 12.18 -12.12 -14.96
N GLY A 166 11.93 -12.21 -16.28
CA GLY A 166 12.26 -13.37 -17.12
C GLY A 166 11.07 -14.27 -17.50
N VAL A 167 9.86 -13.99 -17.04
CA VAL A 167 8.63 -14.72 -17.44
C VAL A 167 8.19 -14.20 -18.81
N LYS A 168 8.86 -14.60 -19.88
CA LYS A 168 8.60 -14.07 -21.24
C LYS A 168 7.63 -14.94 -22.05
N ALA A 169 7.81 -16.27 -22.01
CA ALA A 169 7.05 -17.21 -22.84
C ALA A 169 5.55 -17.14 -22.60
N ALA A 170 5.10 -16.96 -21.36
CA ALA A 170 3.68 -16.87 -21.03
C ALA A 170 2.93 -15.67 -21.69
N PHE A 171 3.67 -14.66 -22.13
CA PHE A 171 3.14 -13.45 -22.76
C PHE A 171 3.42 -13.36 -24.26
N ASP A 172 3.90 -14.44 -24.86
CA ASP A 172 4.18 -14.51 -26.30
C ASP A 172 3.29 -15.58 -26.94
N LEU A 173 2.36 -15.12 -27.77
CA LEU A 173 1.36 -15.97 -28.44
C LEU A 173 1.98 -17.10 -29.29
N SER A 174 3.26 -16.98 -29.68
CA SER A 174 3.95 -17.99 -30.47
C SER A 174 4.66 -19.05 -29.61
N THR A 175 4.91 -18.76 -28.34
CA THR A 175 5.70 -19.64 -27.44
C THR A 175 4.94 -20.03 -26.17
N ALA A 176 3.80 -19.39 -25.89
CA ALA A 176 2.97 -19.72 -24.74
C ALA A 176 2.37 -21.11 -24.87
N ASP A 177 2.64 -21.98 -23.91
CA ASP A 177 2.06 -23.32 -23.80
C ASP A 177 1.43 -23.49 -22.41
N PHE A 178 0.10 -23.58 -22.37
CA PHE A 178 -0.71 -23.82 -21.18
C PHE A 178 -1.44 -25.17 -21.23
N SER A 179 -0.96 -26.10 -22.06
CA SER A 179 -1.53 -27.44 -22.26
C SER A 179 -1.05 -28.48 -21.26
N GLY A 180 -0.87 -28.11 -20.00
CA GLY A 180 -0.42 -28.98 -18.90
C GLY A 180 -1.47 -29.93 -18.36
#